data_87aae33301d0c765d12567c6fe90ad7d
#
_entry.id   87aae33301d0c765d12567c6fe90ad7d
#
_cell.length_a   1.000
_cell.length_b   1.000
_cell.length_c   1.000
_cell.angle_alpha   90.00
_cell.angle_beta   90.00
_cell.angle_gamma   90.00
#
_symmetry.space_group_name_H-M   'P 1'
#
loop_
_entity.id
_entity.type
_entity.pdbx_description
1 polymer ?
#
loop_
_entity_poly.entity_id
_entity_poly.type
_entity_poly.pdbx_seq_one_letter_code
_entity_poly.pdbx_strand_id
1 'polypeptide(L)'
;SGAYDNYLNTMRTQAGLTATFEQRKFPLKYMSFNNEEIADTLAVLRHWNRVMTRDKDVRSVSLFNFIALHDGNRLPLHSRWEAFEPRAKTFLDSLNTFINELERGKRKVMLIVVPEHGAAVRGDRIQTPRLRDIPTRRITQVPVLVKFVGLKNLPKEQIHVTGNSSYLALSTLIGRTIETNFFSNSKGAVPLENLVKDLPTTHMVSENGQAAVLEYKGRDYMKLNRGKWEPYGG
;
A
#
# COMPACT_ATOMS: atom_id res chain seq x y z
N SER A 1 10.60 -20.65 0.27
CA SER A 1 11.25 -19.44 0.85
C SER A 1 12.21 -18.81 -0.14
N GLY A 2 13.06 -19.57 -0.85
CA GLY A 2 14.11 -19.00 -1.70
C GLY A 2 13.65 -18.07 -2.82
N ALA A 3 12.50 -18.31 -3.45
CA ALA A 3 12.01 -17.45 -4.55
C ALA A 3 11.55 -16.08 -4.05
N TYR A 4 10.89 -16.03 -2.89
CA TYR A 4 10.43 -14.78 -2.29
C TYR A 4 11.59 -13.95 -1.73
N ASP A 5 12.55 -14.60 -1.07
CA ASP A 5 13.76 -13.94 -0.58
C ASP A 5 14.58 -13.36 -1.74
N ASN A 6 14.66 -14.06 -2.88
CA ASN A 6 15.33 -13.55 -4.08
C ASN A 6 14.60 -12.33 -4.67
N TYR A 7 13.28 -12.33 -4.70
CA TYR A 7 12.49 -11.19 -5.19
C TYR A 7 12.70 -9.94 -4.32
N LEU A 8 12.60 -10.09 -3.00
CA LEU A 8 12.85 -8.99 -2.07
C LEU A 8 14.29 -8.47 -2.16
N ASN A 9 15.27 -9.35 -2.28
CA ASN A 9 16.67 -8.96 -2.44
C ASN A 9 16.89 -8.22 -3.77
N THR A 10 16.26 -8.65 -4.85
CA THR A 10 16.31 -7.96 -6.15
C THR A 10 15.71 -6.55 -6.04
N MET A 11 14.53 -6.40 -5.45
CA MET A 11 13.92 -5.09 -5.23
C MET A 11 14.80 -4.17 -4.37
N ARG A 12 15.36 -4.68 -3.28
CA ARG A 12 16.27 -3.93 -2.41
C ARG A 12 17.52 -3.47 -3.16
N THR A 13 18.12 -4.35 -3.94
CA THR A 13 19.31 -4.05 -4.74
C THR A 13 19.03 -3.00 -5.79
N GLN A 14 17.93 -3.12 -6.53
CA GLN A 14 17.52 -2.16 -7.54
C GLN A 14 17.20 -0.77 -6.96
N ALA A 15 16.63 -0.72 -5.77
CA ALA A 15 16.30 0.52 -5.07
C ALA A 15 17.47 1.07 -4.23
N GLY A 16 18.60 0.39 -4.15
CA GLY A 16 19.72 0.76 -3.26
C GLY A 16 19.37 0.70 -1.77
N LEU A 17 18.35 -0.08 -1.39
CA LEU A 17 17.84 -0.14 -0.03
C LEU A 17 18.49 -1.29 0.75
N THR A 18 18.90 -1.00 1.97
CA THR A 18 19.37 -2.00 2.95
C THR A 18 18.24 -2.31 3.94
N ALA A 19 17.99 -3.60 4.19
CA ALA A 19 16.99 -3.98 5.19
C ALA A 19 17.46 -3.58 6.59
N THR A 20 16.72 -2.68 7.22
CA THR A 20 16.97 -2.23 8.59
C THR A 20 16.35 -3.17 9.63
N PHE A 21 15.23 -3.81 9.27
CA PHE A 21 14.49 -4.69 10.16
C PHE A 21 14.25 -6.04 9.49
N GLU A 22 14.50 -7.11 10.22
CA GLU A 22 14.27 -8.47 9.78
C GLU A 22 13.09 -9.08 10.54
N GLN A 23 12.24 -9.78 9.82
CA GLN A 23 11.02 -10.40 10.37
C GLN A 23 11.29 -11.29 11.60
N ARG A 24 12.37 -12.05 11.59
CA ARG A 24 12.72 -13.01 12.66
C ARG A 24 12.93 -12.39 14.04
N LYS A 25 13.08 -11.08 14.12
CA LYS A 25 13.33 -10.34 15.37
C LYS A 25 12.06 -9.87 16.08
N PHE A 26 10.89 -10.20 15.55
CA PHE A 26 9.62 -9.71 16.05
C PHE A 26 8.69 -10.86 16.45
N PRO A 27 7.76 -10.60 17.39
CA PRO A 27 6.69 -11.54 17.68
C PRO A 27 5.92 -11.93 16.43
N LEU A 28 5.49 -13.19 16.34
CA LEU A 28 4.83 -13.76 15.19
C LEU A 28 3.32 -13.70 15.38
N LYS A 29 2.57 -13.45 14.32
CA LYS A 29 1.11 -13.27 14.42
C LYS A 29 0.31 -13.89 13.30
N TYR A 30 0.90 -14.07 12.12
CA TYR A 30 0.23 -14.63 10.96
C TYR A 30 0.98 -15.88 10.50
N MET A 31 0.28 -16.70 9.72
CA MET A 31 0.86 -17.87 9.05
C MET A 31 0.81 -17.65 7.55
N SER A 32 1.90 -17.92 6.86
CA SER A 32 1.97 -17.93 5.39
C SER A 32 1.23 -19.15 4.80
N PHE A 33 1.03 -19.11 3.49
CA PHE A 33 0.49 -20.27 2.77
C PHE A 33 1.40 -21.52 2.86
N ASN A 34 2.70 -21.34 3.09
CA ASN A 34 3.68 -22.39 3.32
C ASN A 34 3.81 -22.80 4.81
N ASN A 35 2.90 -22.34 5.68
CA ASN A 35 2.96 -22.51 7.14
C ASN A 35 4.17 -21.87 7.82
N GLU A 36 4.77 -20.88 7.21
CA GLU A 36 5.80 -20.06 7.84
C GLU A 36 5.15 -18.95 8.69
N GLU A 37 5.77 -18.67 9.80
CA GLU A 37 5.31 -17.62 10.70
C GLU A 37 5.68 -16.23 10.18
N ILE A 38 4.75 -15.28 10.29
CA ILE A 38 4.90 -13.91 9.84
C ILE A 38 4.79 -12.95 11.02
N ALA A 39 5.67 -11.96 11.05
CA ALA A 39 5.77 -10.98 12.13
C ALA A 39 4.48 -10.19 12.37
N ASP A 40 4.26 -9.83 13.63
CA ASP A 40 3.21 -8.89 14.03
C ASP A 40 3.52 -7.49 13.47
N THR A 41 2.64 -7.00 12.61
CA THR A 41 2.72 -5.67 11.99
C THR A 41 2.91 -4.56 13.02
N LEU A 42 2.16 -4.59 14.12
CA LEU A 42 2.22 -3.56 15.14
C LEU A 42 3.56 -3.57 15.88
N ALA A 43 4.12 -4.76 16.16
CA ALA A 43 5.42 -4.89 16.80
C ALA A 43 6.55 -4.30 15.93
N VAL A 44 6.52 -4.55 14.61
CA VAL A 44 7.47 -3.97 13.65
C VAL A 44 7.37 -2.45 13.63
N LEU A 45 6.16 -1.90 13.50
CA LEU A 45 5.93 -0.45 13.45
C LEU A 45 6.34 0.26 14.75
N ARG A 46 6.05 -0.34 15.91
CA ARG A 46 6.49 0.18 17.20
C ARG A 46 8.00 0.18 17.36
N HIS A 47 8.67 -0.85 16.87
CA HIS A 47 10.13 -0.90 16.89
C HIS A 47 10.71 0.22 16.02
N TRP A 48 10.23 0.38 14.79
CA TRP A 48 10.61 1.48 13.92
C TRP A 48 10.44 2.84 14.62
N ASN A 49 9.28 3.09 15.21
CA ASN A 49 9.04 4.36 15.89
C ASN A 49 10.04 4.61 17.02
N ARG A 50 10.37 3.60 17.83
CA ARG A 50 11.40 3.72 18.88
C ARG A 50 12.78 4.05 18.32
N VAL A 51 13.16 3.46 17.20
CA VAL A 51 14.47 3.72 16.56
C VAL A 51 14.50 5.13 15.98
N MET A 52 13.47 5.52 15.24
CA MET A 52 13.39 6.82 14.57
C MET A 52 13.17 8.00 15.51
N THR A 53 12.80 7.75 16.78
CA THR A 53 12.68 8.81 17.79
C THR A 53 13.98 9.13 18.50
N ARG A 54 15.03 8.34 18.32
CA ARG A 54 16.34 8.59 18.95
C ARG A 54 17.03 9.81 18.41
N ASP A 55 16.86 10.06 17.12
CA ASP A 55 17.38 11.25 16.46
C ASP A 55 16.21 12.12 15.95
N LYS A 56 16.01 13.26 16.62
CA LYS A 56 14.89 14.15 16.35
C LYS A 56 15.09 15.06 15.13
N ASP A 57 16.31 15.24 14.71
CA ASP A 57 16.69 16.21 13.68
C ASP A 57 16.79 15.56 12.29
N VAL A 58 16.73 14.23 12.22
CA VAL A 58 16.82 13.50 10.96
C VAL A 58 15.43 13.35 10.33
N ARG A 59 15.31 13.85 9.10
CA ARG A 59 14.18 13.50 8.22
C ARG A 59 14.47 12.14 7.59
N SER A 60 13.53 11.23 7.69
CA SER A 60 13.69 9.88 7.18
C SER A 60 12.51 9.45 6.32
N VAL A 61 12.78 8.59 5.36
CA VAL A 61 11.78 7.84 4.60
C VAL A 61 11.96 6.37 4.94
N SER A 62 10.87 5.69 5.23
CA SER A 62 10.89 4.26 5.54
C SER A 62 9.86 3.53 4.69
N LEU A 63 10.26 2.41 4.12
CA LEU A 63 9.39 1.52 3.36
C LEU A 63 9.16 0.24 4.16
N PHE A 64 7.89 -0.15 4.29
CA PHE A 64 7.48 -1.41 4.91
C PHE A 64 6.75 -2.25 3.88
N ASN A 65 7.18 -3.48 3.70
CA ASN A 65 6.45 -4.48 2.93
C ASN A 65 5.81 -5.49 3.88
N PHE A 66 4.51 -5.38 4.06
CA PHE A 66 3.73 -6.28 4.91
C PHE A 66 2.98 -7.30 4.05
N ILE A 67 3.27 -8.57 4.27
CA ILE A 67 2.67 -9.69 3.55
C ILE A 67 1.48 -10.33 4.33
N ALA A 68 1.01 -9.71 5.39
CA ALA A 68 -0.11 -10.22 6.19
C ALA A 68 -1.38 -10.52 5.35
N LEU A 69 -1.62 -9.72 4.30
CA LEU A 69 -2.78 -9.86 3.42
C LEU A 69 -2.50 -10.66 2.13
N HIS A 70 -1.29 -11.18 1.95
CA HIS A 70 -0.96 -12.00 0.79
C HIS A 70 -1.89 -13.23 0.70
N ASP A 71 -2.22 -13.63 -0.54
CA ASP A 71 -3.13 -14.76 -0.80
C ASP A 71 -2.67 -16.04 -0.11
N GLY A 72 -3.64 -16.75 0.49
CA GLY A 72 -3.39 -17.99 1.22
C GLY A 72 -2.78 -17.84 2.61
N ASN A 73 -2.35 -16.65 3.02
CA ASN A 73 -1.95 -16.40 4.40
C ASN A 73 -3.17 -16.45 5.33
N ARG A 74 -2.97 -16.74 6.62
CA ARG A 74 -4.05 -16.85 7.61
C ARG A 74 -3.61 -16.40 9.00
N LEU A 75 -4.58 -16.10 9.84
CA LEU A 75 -4.37 -16.07 11.29
C LEU A 75 -4.24 -17.51 11.82
N PRO A 76 -3.50 -17.75 12.90
CA PRO A 76 -3.53 -19.05 13.58
C PRO A 76 -4.98 -19.48 13.86
N LEU A 77 -5.26 -20.76 13.74
CA LEU A 77 -6.58 -21.37 13.95
C LEU A 77 -7.68 -21.04 12.91
N HIS A 78 -7.37 -20.25 11.87
CA HIS A 78 -8.30 -19.99 10.79
C HIS A 78 -7.98 -20.85 9.56
N SER A 79 -9.01 -21.25 8.83
CA SER A 79 -8.81 -21.93 7.55
C SER A 79 -8.26 -20.94 6.52
N ARG A 80 -7.54 -21.45 5.50
CA ARG A 80 -7.02 -20.62 4.40
C ARG A 80 -8.14 -19.87 3.63
N TRP A 81 -9.33 -20.44 3.64
CA TRP A 81 -10.44 -19.98 2.83
C TRP A 81 -11.22 -18.82 3.47
N GLU A 82 -11.25 -18.75 4.81
CA GLU A 82 -11.99 -17.75 5.58
C GLU A 82 -11.12 -16.59 6.05
N ALA A 83 -9.83 -16.63 5.72
CA ALA A 83 -8.84 -15.83 6.42
C ALA A 83 -8.62 -14.40 5.91
N PHE A 84 -9.16 -13.98 4.73
CA PHE A 84 -8.85 -12.65 4.20
C PHE A 84 -9.44 -11.54 5.07
N GLU A 85 -10.74 -11.58 5.31
CA GLU A 85 -11.44 -10.53 6.04
C GLU A 85 -10.97 -10.37 7.49
N PRO A 86 -10.84 -11.44 8.29
CA PRO A 86 -10.25 -11.36 9.63
C PRO A 86 -8.80 -10.82 9.63
N ARG A 87 -7.98 -11.19 8.64
CA ARG A 87 -6.62 -10.67 8.51
C ARG A 87 -6.60 -9.19 8.17
N ALA A 88 -7.46 -8.77 7.23
CA ALA A 88 -7.60 -7.37 6.88
C ALA A 88 -8.01 -6.53 8.10
N LYS A 89 -9.00 -7.00 8.84
CA LYS A 89 -9.41 -6.36 10.09
C LYS A 89 -8.26 -6.27 11.08
N THR A 90 -7.56 -7.36 11.34
CA THR A 90 -6.42 -7.40 12.28
C THR A 90 -5.29 -6.47 11.85
N PHE A 91 -4.99 -6.40 10.56
CA PHE A 91 -3.98 -5.50 10.00
C PHE A 91 -4.41 -4.04 10.18
N LEU A 92 -5.65 -3.70 9.83
CA LEU A 92 -6.17 -2.33 9.95
C LEU A 92 -6.28 -1.89 11.41
N ASP A 93 -6.68 -2.76 12.34
CA ASP A 93 -6.69 -2.48 13.77
C ASP A 93 -5.27 -2.20 14.31
N SER A 94 -4.28 -2.95 13.84
CA SER A 94 -2.87 -2.73 14.17
C SER A 94 -2.38 -1.38 13.65
N LEU A 95 -2.74 -1.05 12.41
CA LEU A 95 -2.39 0.23 11.79
C LEU A 95 -3.06 1.41 12.52
N ASN A 96 -4.34 1.30 12.83
CA ASN A 96 -5.07 2.32 13.59
C ASN A 96 -4.48 2.53 14.98
N THR A 97 -4.13 1.45 15.68
CA THR A 97 -3.44 1.53 16.98
C THR A 97 -2.14 2.29 16.85
N PHE A 98 -1.35 1.99 15.83
CA PHE A 98 -0.08 2.66 15.58
C PHE A 98 -0.26 4.14 15.26
N ILE A 99 -1.23 4.53 14.43
CA ILE A 99 -1.56 5.92 14.13
C ILE A 99 -1.87 6.69 15.43
N ASN A 100 -2.71 6.12 16.28
CA ASN A 100 -3.06 6.73 17.57
C ASN A 100 -1.84 6.89 18.50
N GLU A 101 -0.88 5.97 18.45
CA GLU A 101 0.39 6.08 19.19
C GLU A 101 1.28 7.19 18.64
N LEU A 102 1.35 7.36 17.32
CA LEU A 102 2.07 8.46 16.69
C LEU A 102 1.46 9.83 17.06
N GLU A 103 0.12 9.93 17.07
CA GLU A 103 -0.58 11.16 17.45
C GLU A 103 -0.32 11.54 18.91
N ARG A 104 -0.45 10.57 19.83
CA ARG A 104 -0.12 10.76 21.27
C ARG A 104 1.34 11.14 21.47
N GLY A 105 2.24 10.55 20.71
CA GLY A 105 3.67 10.88 20.73
C GLY A 105 4.03 12.19 20.04
N LYS A 106 3.05 12.93 19.49
CA LYS A 106 3.24 14.19 18.75
C LYS A 106 4.24 14.03 17.57
N ARG A 107 4.26 12.86 16.97
CA ARG A 107 5.11 12.58 15.80
C ARG A 107 4.57 13.31 14.58
N LYS A 108 5.47 13.87 13.78
CA LYS A 108 5.15 14.46 12.48
C LYS A 108 5.47 13.43 11.38
N VAL A 109 4.47 12.76 10.87
CA VAL A 109 4.63 11.64 9.93
C VAL A 109 3.59 11.74 8.82
N MET A 110 4.04 11.62 7.57
CA MET A 110 3.18 11.30 6.44
C MET A 110 3.18 9.77 6.29
N LEU A 111 2.06 9.16 6.58
CA LEU A 111 1.85 7.72 6.42
C LEU A 111 1.13 7.46 5.11
N ILE A 112 1.71 6.63 4.26
CA ILE A 112 1.11 6.19 3.00
C ILE A 112 0.88 4.69 3.10
N VAL A 113 -0.35 4.24 2.87
CA VAL A 113 -0.72 2.84 2.79
C VAL A 113 -1.20 2.56 1.37
N VAL A 114 -0.47 1.70 0.68
CA VAL A 114 -0.78 1.32 -0.69
C VAL A 114 -0.66 -0.19 -0.84
N PRO A 115 -1.74 -0.91 -1.21
CA PRO A 115 -1.65 -2.30 -1.61
C PRO A 115 -0.86 -2.43 -2.93
N GLU A 116 -0.08 -3.47 -3.08
CA GLU A 116 0.65 -3.77 -4.31
C GLU A 116 -0.32 -4.08 -5.45
N HIS A 117 -1.37 -4.84 -5.15
CA HIS A 117 -2.44 -5.20 -6.06
C HIS A 117 -3.74 -5.47 -5.29
N GLY A 118 -4.83 -5.51 -6.01
CA GLY A 118 -6.12 -5.94 -5.48
C GLY A 118 -6.23 -7.46 -5.38
N ALA A 119 -7.39 -7.93 -4.93
CA ALA A 119 -7.68 -9.35 -4.81
C ALA A 119 -9.07 -9.65 -5.36
N ALA A 120 -9.16 -10.57 -6.32
CA ALA A 120 -10.43 -11.06 -6.84
C ALA A 120 -11.01 -12.15 -5.91
N VAL A 121 -11.26 -11.81 -4.64
CA VAL A 121 -11.66 -12.76 -3.59
C VAL A 121 -12.94 -13.54 -3.98
N ARG A 122 -13.88 -12.84 -4.61
CA ARG A 122 -15.15 -13.42 -5.08
C ARG A 122 -15.17 -13.67 -6.59
N GLY A 123 -14.07 -13.36 -7.29
CA GLY A 123 -14.03 -13.39 -8.74
C GLY A 123 -14.88 -12.28 -9.38
N ASP A 124 -15.03 -12.34 -10.69
CA ASP A 124 -15.92 -11.52 -11.52
C ASP A 124 -16.34 -12.30 -12.77
N ARG A 125 -16.89 -11.61 -13.79
CA ARG A 125 -17.39 -12.29 -15.01
C ARG A 125 -16.31 -13.03 -15.79
N ILE A 126 -15.06 -12.61 -15.68
CA ILE A 126 -13.93 -13.16 -16.45
C ILE A 126 -12.82 -13.72 -15.57
N GLN A 127 -12.78 -13.32 -14.31
CA GLN A 127 -11.75 -13.74 -13.35
C GLN A 127 -12.32 -14.77 -12.38
N THR A 128 -11.75 -15.94 -12.37
CA THR A 128 -12.04 -16.97 -11.37
C THR A 128 -11.72 -16.46 -9.96
N PRO A 129 -12.54 -16.77 -8.94
CA PRO A 129 -12.25 -16.39 -7.58
C PRO A 129 -10.82 -16.76 -7.17
N ARG A 130 -10.10 -15.80 -6.61
CA ARG A 130 -8.73 -15.92 -6.08
C ARG A 130 -7.61 -16.06 -7.11
N LEU A 131 -7.91 -16.09 -8.41
CA LEU A 131 -6.89 -16.02 -9.45
C LEU A 131 -6.59 -14.55 -9.79
N ARG A 132 -5.42 -14.32 -10.41
CA ARG A 132 -4.95 -12.99 -10.81
C ARG A 132 -4.43 -12.98 -12.25
N ASP A 133 -4.87 -13.98 -13.03
CA ASP A 133 -4.32 -14.21 -14.38
C ASP A 133 -4.73 -13.09 -15.35
N ILE A 134 -5.89 -12.49 -15.11
CA ILE A 134 -6.38 -11.36 -15.90
C ILE A 134 -6.30 -10.09 -15.05
N PRO A 135 -5.55 -9.05 -15.46
CA PRO A 135 -5.37 -7.84 -14.70
C PRO A 135 -6.59 -6.91 -14.79
N THR A 136 -7.74 -7.38 -14.29
CA THR A 136 -8.98 -6.59 -14.21
C THR A 136 -8.85 -5.44 -13.22
N ARG A 137 -9.79 -4.50 -13.23
CA ARG A 137 -9.81 -3.38 -12.26
C ARG A 137 -9.77 -3.86 -10.82
N ARG A 138 -10.34 -5.01 -10.49
CA ARG A 138 -10.29 -5.58 -9.13
C ARG A 138 -8.87 -5.94 -8.69
N ILE A 139 -7.98 -6.20 -9.63
CA ILE A 139 -6.57 -6.48 -9.38
C ILE A 139 -5.74 -5.20 -9.47
N THR A 140 -6.02 -4.35 -10.43
CA THR A 140 -5.15 -3.21 -10.77
C THR A 140 -5.52 -1.91 -10.07
N GLN A 141 -6.78 -1.73 -9.66
CA GLN A 141 -7.21 -0.57 -8.88
C GLN A 141 -7.20 -0.88 -7.40
N VAL A 142 -6.33 -0.22 -6.68
CA VAL A 142 -6.17 -0.37 -5.23
C VAL A 142 -6.45 0.94 -4.52
N PRO A 143 -7.07 0.91 -3.32
CA PRO A 143 -7.26 2.09 -2.53
C PRO A 143 -5.90 2.58 -1.99
N VAL A 144 -5.66 3.87 -2.06
CA VAL A 144 -4.49 4.50 -1.44
C VAL A 144 -4.96 5.39 -0.31
N LEU A 145 -4.39 5.20 0.87
CA LEU A 145 -4.63 6.05 2.03
C LEU A 145 -3.39 6.86 2.34
N VAL A 146 -3.57 8.17 2.49
CA VAL A 146 -2.53 9.09 3.00
C VAL A 146 -3.03 9.74 4.27
N LYS A 147 -2.26 9.61 5.34
CA LYS A 147 -2.54 10.24 6.64
C LYS A 147 -1.37 11.11 7.07
N PHE A 148 -1.65 12.39 7.33
CA PHE A 148 -0.72 13.30 7.98
C PHE A 148 -0.95 13.26 9.48
N VAL A 149 0.05 12.87 10.25
CA VAL A 149 0.02 12.76 11.71
C VAL A 149 0.80 13.91 12.31
N GLY A 150 0.31 14.45 13.44
CA GLY A 150 1.02 15.48 14.21
C GLY A 150 0.84 16.92 13.70
N LEU A 151 -0.15 17.15 12.85
CA LEU A 151 -0.57 18.48 12.41
C LEU A 151 -1.86 18.93 13.12
N LYS A 152 -1.91 20.18 13.54
CA LYS A 152 -3.05 20.70 14.33
C LYS A 152 -4.24 21.16 13.47
N ASN A 153 -3.99 21.59 12.23
CA ASN A 153 -4.98 22.28 11.39
C ASN A 153 -5.33 21.47 10.13
N LEU A 154 -5.42 20.17 10.26
CA LEU A 154 -5.93 19.34 9.17
C LEU A 154 -7.44 19.47 9.04
N PRO A 155 -7.99 19.37 7.82
CA PRO A 155 -9.42 19.26 7.60
C PRO A 155 -10.01 18.13 8.45
N LYS A 156 -11.19 18.32 8.99
CA LYS A 156 -11.91 17.26 9.70
C LYS A 156 -12.46 16.22 8.72
N GLU A 157 -12.76 16.68 7.52
CA GLU A 157 -13.29 15.82 6.46
C GLU A 157 -12.15 15.20 5.63
N GLN A 158 -12.43 14.03 5.13
CA GLN A 158 -11.51 13.31 4.26
C GLN A 158 -11.54 13.94 2.86
N ILE A 159 -10.36 14.22 2.30
CA ILE A 159 -10.24 14.67 0.91
C ILE A 159 -10.18 13.43 0.01
N HIS A 160 -11.11 13.34 -0.92
CA HIS A 160 -11.14 12.30 -1.92
C HIS A 160 -10.52 12.79 -3.22
N VAL A 161 -9.40 12.18 -3.63
CA VAL A 161 -8.80 12.40 -4.95
C VAL A 161 -9.48 11.45 -5.93
N THR A 162 -10.22 12.02 -6.87
CA THR A 162 -10.95 11.26 -7.90
C THR A 162 -10.08 11.08 -9.14
N GLY A 163 -10.34 10.02 -9.88
CA GLY A 163 -9.62 9.68 -11.12
C GLY A 163 -8.55 8.61 -10.91
N ASN A 164 -8.17 7.98 -12.02
CA ASN A 164 -7.12 6.96 -12.01
C ASN A 164 -5.77 7.61 -11.75
N SER A 165 -5.07 7.12 -10.77
CA SER A 165 -3.78 7.64 -10.32
C SER A 165 -2.73 6.52 -10.27
N SER A 166 -1.49 6.87 -10.03
CA SER A 166 -0.38 5.93 -9.96
C SER A 166 0.68 6.39 -8.96
N TYR A 167 1.77 5.67 -8.87
CA TYR A 167 2.94 6.08 -8.07
C TYR A 167 3.50 7.45 -8.46
N LEU A 168 3.25 7.94 -9.69
CA LEU A 168 3.61 9.31 -10.09
C LEU A 168 2.89 10.36 -9.25
N ALA A 169 1.61 10.17 -8.96
CA ALA A 169 0.88 11.07 -8.07
C ALA A 169 1.39 11.00 -6.63
N LEU A 170 1.74 9.81 -6.13
CA LEU A 170 2.35 9.68 -4.81
C LEU A 170 3.72 10.36 -4.75
N SER A 171 4.55 10.18 -5.76
CA SER A 171 5.85 10.85 -5.87
C SER A 171 5.68 12.38 -5.87
N THR A 172 4.72 12.89 -6.66
CA THR A 172 4.38 14.32 -6.70
C THR A 172 3.92 14.83 -5.33
N LEU A 173 3.05 14.08 -4.65
CA LEU A 173 2.55 14.45 -3.32
C LEU A 173 3.68 14.48 -2.28
N ILE A 174 4.57 13.50 -2.30
CA ILE A 174 5.76 13.46 -1.42
C ILE A 174 6.66 14.66 -1.72
N GLY A 175 6.96 14.93 -2.99
CA GLY A 175 7.76 16.08 -3.42
C GLY A 175 7.19 17.39 -2.90
N ARG A 176 5.91 17.66 -3.14
CA ARG A 176 5.21 18.87 -2.65
C ARG A 176 5.25 18.98 -1.12
N THR A 177 5.09 17.87 -0.40
CA THR A 177 5.16 17.85 1.07
C THR A 177 6.53 18.28 1.57
N ILE A 178 7.60 17.85 0.88
CA ILE A 178 8.98 18.21 1.22
C ILE A 178 9.27 19.66 0.83
N GLU A 179 8.99 20.05 -0.40
CA GLU A 179 9.27 21.39 -0.94
C GLU A 179 8.57 22.51 -0.16
N THR A 180 7.31 22.30 0.21
CA THR A 180 6.55 23.26 1.02
C THR A 180 6.92 23.23 2.50
N ASN A 181 7.81 22.35 2.92
CA ASN A 181 8.13 22.12 4.32
C ASN A 181 6.87 21.96 5.19
N PHE A 182 5.89 21.19 4.68
CA PHE A 182 4.51 21.11 5.14
C PHE A 182 4.37 20.90 6.66
N PHE A 183 5.26 20.12 7.25
CA PHE A 183 5.25 19.84 8.70
C PHE A 183 5.82 20.96 9.58
N SER A 184 6.53 21.90 9.02
CA SER A 184 7.19 22.97 9.79
C SER A 184 6.40 24.28 9.78
N ASN A 185 5.50 24.43 8.84
CA ASN A 185 4.78 25.68 8.57
C ASN A 185 3.56 25.85 9.50
N SER A 186 3.81 26.27 10.75
CA SER A 186 2.74 26.46 11.74
C SER A 186 1.93 27.77 11.57
N LYS A 187 2.39 28.71 10.74
CA LYS A 187 1.78 30.06 10.61
C LYS A 187 1.27 30.44 9.21
N GLY A 188 1.22 29.53 8.31
CA GLY A 188 0.77 29.75 6.93
C GLY A 188 0.78 28.44 6.18
N ALA A 189 0.26 27.42 6.84
CA ALA A 189 0.22 26.07 6.29
C ALA A 189 -0.43 26.12 4.90
N VAL A 190 0.30 25.62 3.92
CA VAL A 190 -0.27 25.32 2.61
C VAL A 190 -1.49 24.44 2.87
N PRO A 191 -2.69 24.83 2.43
CA PRO A 191 -3.87 23.99 2.60
C PRO A 191 -3.61 22.59 2.03
N LEU A 192 -4.12 21.56 2.70
CA LEU A 192 -3.95 20.16 2.25
C LEU A 192 -4.48 19.97 0.82
N GLU A 193 -5.53 20.71 0.47
CA GLU A 193 -6.12 20.75 -0.86
C GLU A 193 -5.10 21.12 -1.94
N ASN A 194 -4.19 22.04 -1.63
CA ASN A 194 -3.14 22.45 -2.57
C ASN A 194 -2.08 21.36 -2.80
N LEU A 195 -1.84 20.52 -1.81
CA LEU A 195 -0.93 19.36 -2.01
C LEU A 195 -1.51 18.34 -2.97
N VAL A 196 -2.83 18.14 -2.93
CA VAL A 196 -3.52 17.12 -3.74
C VAL A 196 -4.11 17.66 -5.03
N LYS A 197 -4.07 19.00 -5.22
CA LYS A 197 -4.57 19.63 -6.44
C LYS A 197 -3.75 19.19 -7.65
N ASP A 198 -4.43 18.91 -8.76
CA ASP A 198 -3.79 18.59 -10.05
C ASP A 198 -2.69 17.52 -9.95
N LEU A 199 -2.95 16.48 -9.15
CA LEU A 199 -2.08 15.31 -9.11
C LEU A 199 -2.14 14.57 -10.47
N PRO A 200 -1.01 14.01 -10.95
CA PRO A 200 -0.99 13.28 -12.20
C PRO A 200 -2.05 12.17 -12.24
N THR A 201 -2.81 12.13 -13.31
CA THR A 201 -3.72 11.03 -13.63
C THR A 201 -3.05 10.07 -14.58
N THR A 202 -3.45 8.81 -14.55
CA THR A 202 -2.88 7.75 -15.37
C THR A 202 -4.00 6.93 -16.00
N HIS A 203 -3.90 6.63 -17.29
CA HIS A 203 -4.76 5.64 -17.89
C HIS A 203 -4.45 4.27 -17.30
N MET A 204 -5.49 3.49 -16.99
CA MET A 204 -5.29 2.12 -16.54
C MET A 204 -4.72 1.31 -17.70
N VAL A 205 -3.49 0.87 -17.55
CA VAL A 205 -2.84 -0.12 -18.41
C VAL A 205 -2.18 -1.13 -17.50
N SER A 206 -2.46 -2.39 -17.72
CA SER A 206 -1.82 -3.48 -16.99
C SER A 206 -1.54 -4.65 -17.91
N GLU A 207 -0.40 -5.27 -17.74
CA GLU A 207 0.06 -6.40 -18.53
C GLU A 207 0.72 -7.45 -17.64
N ASN A 208 0.38 -8.71 -17.86
CA ASN A 208 0.99 -9.85 -17.14
C ASN A 208 1.62 -10.88 -18.08
N GLY A 209 2.06 -10.46 -19.25
CA GLY A 209 2.69 -11.30 -20.27
C GLY A 209 1.70 -12.03 -21.19
N GLN A 210 0.51 -12.37 -20.73
CA GLN A 210 -0.53 -13.03 -21.54
C GLN A 210 -1.77 -12.18 -21.73
N ALA A 211 -2.07 -11.30 -20.80
CA ALA A 211 -3.22 -10.42 -20.85
C ALA A 211 -2.79 -8.97 -20.65
N ALA A 212 -3.25 -8.08 -21.53
CA ALA A 212 -3.12 -6.64 -21.37
C ALA A 212 -4.52 -6.02 -21.22
N VAL A 213 -4.65 -5.06 -20.32
CA VAL A 213 -5.88 -4.32 -20.07
C VAL A 213 -5.61 -2.83 -20.21
N LEU A 214 -6.50 -2.13 -20.90
CA LEU A 214 -6.39 -0.70 -21.18
C LEU A 214 -7.74 -0.04 -20.97
N GLU A 215 -7.76 1.11 -20.32
CA GLU A 215 -8.90 2.02 -20.37
C GLU A 215 -8.76 2.99 -21.54
N TYR A 216 -9.75 3.03 -22.40
CA TYR A 216 -9.83 3.97 -23.52
C TYR A 216 -11.23 4.57 -23.63
N LYS A 217 -11.33 5.89 -23.58
CA LYS A 217 -12.60 6.65 -23.64
C LYS A 217 -13.67 6.14 -22.65
N GLY A 218 -13.25 5.85 -21.43
CA GLY A 218 -14.15 5.39 -20.36
C GLY A 218 -14.61 3.94 -20.50
N ARG A 219 -14.04 3.16 -21.39
CA ARG A 219 -14.32 1.72 -21.57
C ARG A 219 -13.06 0.91 -21.37
N ASP A 220 -13.24 -0.25 -20.76
CA ASP A 220 -12.14 -1.19 -20.59
C ASP A 220 -12.03 -2.14 -21.78
N TYR A 221 -10.82 -2.33 -22.25
CA TYR A 221 -10.47 -3.26 -23.32
C TYR A 221 -9.45 -4.26 -22.82
N MET A 222 -9.56 -5.47 -23.30
CA MET A 222 -8.63 -6.55 -23.01
C MET A 222 -8.08 -7.13 -24.30
N LYS A 223 -6.82 -7.53 -24.24
CA LYS A 223 -6.16 -8.31 -25.29
C LYS A 223 -5.50 -9.52 -24.63
N LEU A 224 -5.82 -10.71 -25.11
CA LEU A 224 -5.17 -11.95 -24.70
C LEU A 224 -4.12 -12.36 -25.71
N ASN A 225 -2.91 -12.60 -25.26
CA ASN A 225 -1.75 -12.98 -26.06
C ASN A 225 -1.55 -11.99 -27.23
N ARG A 226 -1.48 -12.53 -28.47
CA ARG A 226 -1.36 -11.75 -29.71
C ARG A 226 -2.71 -11.43 -30.37
N GLY A 227 -3.83 -11.63 -29.63
CA GLY A 227 -5.18 -11.38 -30.11
C GLY A 227 -5.48 -9.91 -30.38
N LYS A 228 -6.73 -9.62 -30.70
CA LYS A 228 -7.24 -8.24 -30.89
C LYS A 228 -7.67 -7.66 -29.55
N TRP A 229 -7.72 -6.34 -29.48
CA TRP A 229 -8.36 -5.62 -28.39
C TRP A 229 -9.85 -5.80 -28.46
N GLU A 230 -10.45 -6.28 -27.39
CA GLU A 230 -11.90 -6.48 -27.26
C GLU A 230 -12.41 -5.74 -26.03
N PRO A 231 -13.58 -5.10 -26.11
CA PRO A 231 -14.19 -4.48 -24.93
C PRO A 231 -14.52 -5.56 -23.89
N TYR A 232 -14.22 -5.29 -22.63
CA TYR A 232 -14.57 -6.17 -21.53
C TYR A 232 -15.10 -5.38 -20.34
N GLY A 233 -15.90 -6.03 -19.53
CA GLY A 233 -16.47 -5.42 -18.34
C GLY A 233 -17.65 -4.50 -18.66
N GLY A 234 -18.68 -4.61 -17.94
CA GLY A 234 -19.87 -3.79 -17.81
C GLY A 234 -20.40 -4.01 -16.44
#